data_a7ff36c071ec2bdb00f8aba7522d3e35
#
_entry.id   a7ff36c071ec2bdb00f8aba7522d3e35
#
_cell.length_a   1.000
_cell.length_b   1.000
_cell.length_c   1.000
_cell.angle_alpha   90.00
_cell.angle_beta   90.00
_cell.angle_gamma   90.00
#
_symmetry.space_group_name_H-M   'P 1'
#
loop_
_entity.id
_entity.type
_entity.pdbx_description
1 polymer ?
#
loop_
_entity_poly.entity_id
_entity_poly.type
_entity_poly.pdbx_seq_one_letter_code
_entity_poly.pdbx_strand_id
1 'polypeptide(L)'
;MGFFDFLKKGKTQQQNIHEHQEISIFPTDEILPVENRILGQQPTCDGLYPHEVLILSYAPRFVANGNNSYAGFWWYKYGVKDVETYLKSLKEKGYLQIGTIKAALQFEKLPIIKAELKNRGCKVSGKKAELIERLMEAAPENELNQIFAKRPYQLTKLGEEILRKYEWIPYIHSHNLEDLDIWNLTNLVQKPPYYLKY
;
A
#
# COMPACT_ATOMS: atom_id res chain seq x y z
N MET A 1 -38.12 2.00 -71.56
CA MET A 1 -36.98 1.19 -71.08
C MET A 1 -36.14 2.08 -70.26
N GLY A 2 -36.07 1.76 -69.01
CA GLY A 2 -35.89 2.66 -67.90
C GLY A 2 -34.48 3.10 -67.61
N PHE A 3 -34.44 4.40 -67.40
CA PHE A 3 -33.26 5.18 -67.03
C PHE A 3 -32.90 5.08 -65.51
N PHE A 4 -33.50 4.08 -64.83
CA PHE A 4 -33.42 3.97 -63.36
C PHE A 4 -32.54 2.85 -62.78
N ASP A 5 -31.85 2.07 -63.63
CA ASP A 5 -31.05 0.95 -63.15
C ASP A 5 -29.57 1.23 -62.88
N PHE A 6 -29.11 2.52 -63.02
CA PHE A 6 -27.69 2.88 -62.84
C PHE A 6 -27.36 3.41 -61.45
N LEU A 7 -28.31 3.55 -60.55
CA LEU A 7 -28.09 4.17 -59.22
C LEU A 7 -27.98 3.19 -58.04
N LYS A 8 -27.82 1.90 -58.28
CA LYS A 8 -27.68 0.88 -57.22
C LYS A 8 -26.31 0.23 -57.10
N LYS A 9 -25.23 0.94 -57.38
CA LYS A 9 -23.88 0.55 -56.99
C LYS A 9 -23.18 1.70 -56.27
N GLY A 10 -23.79 2.14 -55.17
CA GLY A 10 -23.14 2.96 -54.15
C GLY A 10 -22.29 2.05 -53.27
N LYS A 11 -20.99 2.27 -53.35
CA LYS A 11 -19.97 1.62 -52.53
C LYS A 11 -20.27 1.87 -51.04
N THR A 12 -20.45 0.81 -50.28
CA THR A 12 -20.35 0.83 -48.84
C THR A 12 -18.85 1.02 -48.51
N GLN A 13 -18.43 2.25 -48.34
CA GLN A 13 -17.19 2.51 -47.62
C GLN A 13 -17.46 2.23 -46.14
N GLN A 14 -16.90 1.14 -45.65
CA GLN A 14 -16.71 0.96 -44.21
C GLN A 14 -15.79 2.10 -43.75
N GLN A 15 -16.38 3.12 -43.16
CA GLN A 15 -15.67 4.03 -42.28
C GLN A 15 -15.28 3.23 -41.05
N ASN A 16 -14.01 2.84 -40.94
CA ASN A 16 -13.40 2.48 -39.70
C ASN A 16 -13.41 3.75 -38.81
N ILE A 17 -14.49 3.87 -38.04
CA ILE A 17 -14.52 4.78 -36.91
C ILE A 17 -13.61 4.10 -35.88
N HIS A 18 -12.36 4.53 -35.83
CA HIS A 18 -11.58 4.37 -34.63
C HIS A 18 -12.32 5.17 -33.54
N GLU A 19 -13.15 4.47 -32.78
CA GLU A 19 -13.58 4.98 -31.48
C GLU A 19 -12.31 5.21 -30.65
N HIS A 20 -11.83 6.43 -30.66
CA HIS A 20 -10.99 6.92 -29.60
C HIS A 20 -11.88 6.88 -28.35
N GLN A 21 -11.76 5.82 -27.57
CA GLN A 21 -12.22 5.84 -26.19
C GLN A 21 -11.43 6.99 -25.53
N GLU A 22 -12.06 8.14 -25.42
CA GLU A 22 -11.64 9.17 -24.49
C GLU A 22 -11.66 8.54 -23.10
N ILE A 23 -10.48 8.17 -22.62
CA ILE A 23 -10.32 7.75 -21.24
C ILE A 23 -10.58 9.03 -20.45
N SER A 24 -11.79 9.14 -19.91
CA SER A 24 -12.14 10.17 -18.96
C SER A 24 -11.13 10.10 -17.80
N ILE A 25 -10.30 11.12 -17.67
CA ILE A 25 -9.31 11.25 -16.63
C ILE A 25 -9.98 11.65 -15.30
N PHE A 26 -11.22 12.11 -15.40
CA PHE A 26 -12.03 12.49 -14.24
C PHE A 26 -12.90 11.31 -13.81
N PRO A 27 -13.10 11.11 -12.50
CA PRO A 27 -14.03 10.11 -12.04
C PRO A 27 -15.39 10.38 -12.68
N THR A 28 -15.90 9.42 -13.42
CA THR A 28 -17.31 9.43 -13.75
C THR A 28 -18.06 9.44 -12.44
N ASP A 29 -19.16 10.18 -12.32
CA ASP A 29 -20.02 10.23 -11.13
C ASP A 29 -20.56 8.85 -10.71
N GLU A 30 -20.18 7.82 -11.42
CA GLU A 30 -20.55 6.43 -11.18
C GLU A 30 -19.57 5.81 -10.17
N ILE A 31 -20.05 5.66 -8.94
CA ILE A 31 -19.31 4.96 -7.89
C ILE A 31 -19.14 3.51 -8.31
N LEU A 32 -17.94 3.11 -8.71
CA LEU A 32 -17.63 1.73 -9.04
C LEU A 32 -17.96 0.82 -7.84
N PRO A 33 -18.64 -0.32 -8.06
CA PRO A 33 -18.79 -1.35 -7.04
C PRO A 33 -17.45 -1.70 -6.39
N VAL A 34 -17.45 -1.96 -5.10
CA VAL A 34 -16.22 -2.22 -4.31
C VAL A 34 -15.38 -3.33 -4.94
N GLU A 35 -16.03 -4.37 -5.49
CA GLU A 35 -15.40 -5.50 -6.16
C GLU A 35 -14.60 -5.10 -7.41
N ASN A 36 -15.03 -4.05 -8.08
CA ASN A 36 -14.44 -3.59 -9.34
C ASN A 36 -13.35 -2.55 -9.13
N ARG A 37 -13.20 -2.00 -7.93
CA ARG A 37 -12.21 -0.94 -7.65
C ARG A 37 -10.76 -1.39 -7.81
N ILE A 38 -10.49 -2.68 -7.62
CA ILE A 38 -9.16 -3.27 -7.82
C ILE A 38 -8.91 -3.60 -9.28
N LEU A 39 -9.95 -4.03 -10.03
CA LEU A 39 -9.81 -4.61 -11.37
C LEU A 39 -9.29 -3.64 -12.44
N GLY A 40 -9.58 -2.34 -12.29
CA GLY A 40 -9.17 -1.30 -13.26
C GLY A 40 -7.80 -0.67 -12.98
N GLN A 41 -7.09 -1.13 -11.96
CA GLN A 41 -5.84 -0.50 -11.55
C GLN A 41 -4.66 -0.95 -12.40
N GLN A 42 -3.72 -0.02 -12.57
CA GLN A 42 -2.43 -0.31 -13.20
C GLN A 42 -1.35 -0.42 -12.10
N PRO A 43 -0.42 -1.38 -12.22
CA PRO A 43 0.71 -1.45 -11.31
C PRO A 43 1.66 -0.26 -11.54
N THR A 44 2.42 0.09 -10.52
CA THR A 44 3.55 1.03 -10.63
C THR A 44 4.65 0.47 -11.54
N CYS A 45 5.63 1.29 -11.90
CA CYS A 45 6.80 0.84 -12.69
C CYS A 45 7.57 -0.31 -12.02
N ASP A 46 7.45 -0.47 -10.71
CA ASP A 46 8.09 -1.56 -9.96
C ASP A 46 7.17 -2.78 -9.78
N GLY A 47 6.03 -2.80 -10.45
CA GLY A 47 5.10 -3.93 -10.48
C GLY A 47 4.21 -4.07 -9.24
N LEU A 48 4.23 -3.10 -8.33
CA LEU A 48 3.31 -3.05 -7.19
C LEU A 48 2.09 -2.18 -7.49
N TYR A 49 0.92 -2.64 -7.10
CA TYR A 49 -0.28 -1.82 -7.18
C TYR A 49 -0.29 -0.74 -6.09
N PRO A 50 -0.98 0.41 -6.29
CA PRO A 50 -1.04 1.48 -5.30
C PRO A 50 -1.50 1.04 -3.92
N HIS A 51 -2.47 0.13 -3.83
CA HIS A 51 -2.92 -0.42 -2.56
C HIS A 51 -1.86 -1.31 -1.89
N GLU A 52 -1.01 -2.02 -2.65
CA GLU A 52 0.12 -2.78 -2.10
C GLU A 52 1.17 -1.84 -1.49
N VAL A 53 1.48 -0.73 -2.15
CA VAL A 53 2.38 0.30 -1.60
C VAL A 53 1.78 0.92 -0.33
N LEU A 54 0.47 1.17 -0.31
CA LEU A 54 -0.20 1.67 0.88
C LEU A 54 -0.15 0.64 2.03
N ILE A 55 -0.40 -0.65 1.75
CA ILE A 55 -0.26 -1.74 2.73
C ILE A 55 1.17 -1.80 3.25
N LEU A 56 2.17 -1.65 2.39
CA LEU A 56 3.58 -1.60 2.76
C LEU A 56 3.86 -0.47 3.77
N SER A 57 3.25 0.71 3.59
CA SER A 57 3.39 1.83 4.52
C SER A 57 2.75 1.58 5.90
N TYR A 58 1.73 0.75 5.96
CA TYR A 58 1.05 0.36 7.19
C TYR A 58 1.66 -0.87 7.86
N ALA A 59 2.44 -1.67 7.14
CA ALA A 59 2.95 -2.95 7.60
C ALA A 59 3.65 -2.90 8.98
N PRO A 60 4.45 -1.87 9.34
CA PRO A 60 5.07 -1.81 10.67
C PRO A 60 4.08 -1.70 11.84
N ARG A 61 2.80 -1.47 11.58
CA ARG A 61 1.72 -1.43 12.59
C ARG A 61 1.09 -2.79 12.85
N PHE A 62 1.42 -3.80 12.04
CA PHE A 62 0.87 -5.14 12.09
C PHE A 62 1.86 -6.15 12.63
N VAL A 63 1.34 -7.15 13.33
CA VAL A 63 2.12 -8.25 13.89
C VAL A 63 2.26 -9.36 12.86
N ALA A 64 3.49 -9.73 12.52
CA ALA A 64 3.78 -10.69 11.46
C ALA A 64 3.42 -12.15 11.82
N ASN A 65 3.34 -12.45 13.12
CA ASN A 65 3.07 -13.80 13.67
C ASN A 65 1.90 -13.80 14.66
N GLY A 66 0.90 -12.95 14.43
CA GLY A 66 -0.27 -12.82 15.30
C GLY A 66 -1.53 -12.40 14.56
N ASN A 67 -2.61 -12.30 15.31
CA ASN A 67 -3.87 -11.83 14.79
C ASN A 67 -3.87 -10.30 14.70
N ASN A 68 -4.14 -9.77 13.54
CA ASN A 68 -4.28 -8.34 13.28
C ASN A 68 -5.76 -7.96 13.11
N SER A 69 -6.09 -6.73 13.50
CA SER A 69 -7.35 -6.10 13.16
C SER A 69 -7.09 -5.05 12.09
N TYR A 70 -7.79 -5.14 10.97
CA TYR A 70 -7.62 -4.25 9.83
C TYR A 70 -8.75 -3.25 9.76
N ALA A 71 -8.42 -1.98 9.48
CA ALA A 71 -9.41 -0.93 9.36
C ALA A 71 -10.34 -1.18 8.16
N GLY A 72 -11.62 -0.82 8.30
CA GLY A 72 -12.64 -1.07 7.28
C GLY A 72 -12.36 -0.37 5.94
N PHE A 73 -11.60 0.75 5.96
CA PHE A 73 -11.28 1.46 4.71
C PHE A 73 -10.55 0.59 3.67
N TRP A 74 -9.82 -0.42 4.08
CA TRP A 74 -9.20 -1.36 3.15
C TRP A 74 -10.24 -1.98 2.22
N TRP A 75 -11.39 -2.35 2.78
CA TRP A 75 -12.49 -2.89 2.01
C TRP A 75 -13.26 -1.78 1.26
N TYR A 76 -13.90 -0.86 1.98
CA TYR A 76 -14.87 0.04 1.35
C TYR A 76 -14.22 1.11 0.46
N LYS A 77 -12.97 1.50 0.72
CA LYS A 77 -12.26 2.50 -0.10
C LYS A 77 -11.43 1.86 -1.20
N TYR A 78 -10.73 0.77 -0.90
CA TYR A 78 -9.75 0.18 -1.82
C TYR A 78 -10.14 -1.19 -2.37
N GLY A 79 -11.22 -1.81 -1.90
CA GLY A 79 -11.65 -3.13 -2.33
C GLY A 79 -10.74 -4.28 -1.86
N VAL A 80 -9.86 -4.01 -0.90
CA VAL A 80 -8.96 -5.01 -0.33
C VAL A 80 -9.69 -5.81 0.73
N LYS A 81 -10.04 -7.07 0.41
CA LYS A 81 -10.77 -7.97 1.32
C LYS A 81 -9.83 -8.63 2.35
N ASP A 82 -8.63 -8.95 1.95
CA ASP A 82 -7.67 -9.73 2.76
C ASP A 82 -6.30 -9.04 2.75
N VAL A 83 -6.08 -8.15 3.71
CA VAL A 83 -4.80 -7.44 3.92
C VAL A 83 -3.69 -8.41 4.30
N GLU A 84 -4.01 -9.49 5.02
CA GLU A 84 -3.02 -10.47 5.47
C GLU A 84 -2.35 -11.18 4.29
N THR A 85 -3.09 -11.54 3.27
CA THR A 85 -2.55 -12.15 2.05
C THR A 85 -1.58 -11.20 1.34
N TYR A 86 -1.90 -9.90 1.27
CA TYR A 86 -0.97 -8.91 0.70
C TYR A 86 0.30 -8.75 1.53
N LEU A 87 0.21 -8.71 2.86
CA LEU A 87 1.38 -8.64 3.74
C LEU A 87 2.30 -9.84 3.56
N LYS A 88 1.76 -11.05 3.44
CA LYS A 88 2.52 -12.27 3.15
C LYS A 88 3.20 -12.20 1.78
N SER A 89 2.47 -11.79 0.75
CA SER A 89 3.02 -11.60 -0.60
C SER A 89 4.15 -10.56 -0.63
N LEU A 90 3.98 -9.42 0.05
CA LEU A 90 5.02 -8.39 0.15
C LEU A 90 6.27 -8.89 0.89
N LYS A 91 6.09 -9.76 1.89
CA LYS A 91 7.21 -10.42 2.56
C LYS A 91 7.92 -11.41 1.63
N GLU A 92 7.18 -12.24 0.89
CA GLU A 92 7.73 -13.18 -0.08
C GLU A 92 8.48 -12.48 -1.22
N LYS A 93 7.97 -11.32 -1.66
CA LYS A 93 8.63 -10.44 -2.64
C LYS A 93 9.85 -9.70 -2.07
N GLY A 94 10.15 -9.83 -0.77
CA GLY A 94 11.31 -9.24 -0.13
C GLY A 94 11.19 -7.77 0.28
N TYR A 95 10.00 -7.17 0.22
CA TYR A 95 9.76 -5.81 0.69
C TYR A 95 9.58 -5.72 2.20
N LEU A 96 9.14 -6.81 2.84
CA LEU A 96 8.93 -6.94 4.27
C LEU A 96 9.74 -8.08 4.84
N GLN A 97 10.08 -7.96 6.12
CA GLN A 97 10.67 -9.02 6.94
C GLN A 97 9.98 -9.05 8.31
N ILE A 98 10.18 -10.14 9.03
CA ILE A 98 9.78 -10.20 10.45
C ILE A 98 10.72 -9.32 11.24
N GLY A 99 10.16 -8.44 12.07
CA GLY A 99 10.94 -7.49 12.85
C GLY A 99 11.83 -8.15 13.89
N THR A 100 12.93 -7.49 14.22
CA THR A 100 13.85 -7.88 15.29
C THR A 100 13.22 -7.71 16.68
N ILE A 101 13.91 -8.19 17.73
CA ILE A 101 13.50 -7.92 19.11
C ILE A 101 13.42 -6.42 19.40
N LYS A 102 14.35 -5.64 18.88
CA LYS A 102 14.32 -4.19 19.00
C LYS A 102 13.05 -3.58 18.37
N ALA A 103 12.64 -4.06 17.20
CA ALA A 103 11.38 -3.65 16.57
C ALA A 103 10.16 -4.06 17.41
N ALA A 104 10.17 -5.25 18.01
CA ALA A 104 9.12 -5.69 18.93
C ALA A 104 9.01 -4.76 20.17
N LEU A 105 10.13 -4.40 20.77
CA LEU A 105 10.17 -3.47 21.90
C LEU A 105 9.71 -2.06 21.50
N GLN A 106 10.03 -1.60 20.30
CA GLN A 106 9.52 -0.33 19.76
C GLN A 106 8.01 -0.37 19.55
N PHE A 107 7.47 -1.50 19.17
CA PHE A 107 6.03 -1.73 19.00
C PHE A 107 5.29 -1.78 20.33
N GLU A 108 5.92 -2.25 21.40
CA GLU A 108 5.31 -2.40 22.73
C GLU A 108 4.95 -1.07 23.39
N LYS A 109 3.96 -1.13 24.29
CA LYS A 109 3.56 0.03 25.10
C LYS A 109 4.63 0.36 26.14
N LEU A 110 4.89 1.64 26.34
CA LEU A 110 5.89 2.13 27.31
C LEU A 110 5.71 1.58 28.75
N PRO A 111 4.49 1.43 29.31
CA PRO A 111 4.33 0.83 30.65
C PRO A 111 4.86 -0.60 30.76
N ILE A 112 4.76 -1.40 29.69
CA ILE A 112 5.24 -2.79 29.67
C ILE A 112 6.77 -2.83 29.74
N ILE A 113 7.43 -1.98 28.94
CA ILE A 113 8.90 -1.84 28.97
C ILE A 113 9.38 -1.39 30.34
N LYS A 114 8.69 -0.40 30.96
CA LYS A 114 9.01 0.08 32.31
C LYS A 114 8.81 -0.98 33.37
N ALA A 115 7.75 -1.78 33.29
CA ALA A 115 7.50 -2.89 34.22
C ALA A 115 8.63 -3.91 34.15
N GLU A 116 9.08 -4.28 32.95
CA GLU A 116 10.14 -5.24 32.76
C GLU A 116 11.51 -4.71 33.28
N LEU A 117 11.82 -3.46 33.06
CA LEU A 117 13.00 -2.81 33.64
C LEU A 117 12.94 -2.77 35.16
N LYS A 118 11.77 -2.49 35.73
CA LYS A 118 11.57 -2.50 37.21
C LYS A 118 11.79 -3.87 37.77
N ASN A 119 11.27 -4.95 37.16
CA ASN A 119 11.46 -6.32 37.57
C ASN A 119 12.95 -6.70 37.64
N ARG A 120 13.79 -6.05 36.82
CA ARG A 120 15.25 -6.24 36.78
C ARG A 120 16.02 -5.25 37.63
N GLY A 121 15.35 -4.43 38.44
CA GLY A 121 16.00 -3.42 39.25
C GLY A 121 16.63 -2.26 38.46
N CYS A 122 16.28 -2.11 37.20
CA CYS A 122 16.84 -1.07 36.32
C CYS A 122 16.07 0.25 36.43
N LYS A 123 16.76 1.36 36.10
CA LYS A 123 16.16 2.69 36.09
C LYS A 123 15.06 2.77 35.02
N VAL A 124 13.87 3.28 35.39
CA VAL A 124 12.66 3.36 34.54
C VAL A 124 12.40 4.78 33.98
N SER A 125 13.27 5.73 34.22
CA SER A 125 13.18 7.09 33.67
C SER A 125 14.00 7.23 32.40
N GLY A 126 13.49 8.06 31.48
CA GLY A 126 14.10 8.31 30.18
C GLY A 126 13.10 8.20 29.03
N LYS A 127 13.56 8.50 27.82
CA LYS A 127 12.78 8.33 26.58
C LYS A 127 12.64 6.84 26.25
N LYS A 128 11.61 6.49 25.50
CA LYS A 128 11.32 5.08 25.12
C LYS A 128 12.54 4.39 24.49
N ALA A 129 13.26 5.07 23.61
CA ALA A 129 14.46 4.53 22.98
C ALA A 129 15.56 4.15 24.00
N GLU A 130 15.82 5.05 24.96
CA GLU A 130 16.81 4.81 26.04
C GLU A 130 16.41 3.62 26.94
N LEU A 131 15.11 3.48 27.20
CA LEU A 131 14.59 2.36 28.00
C LEU A 131 14.70 1.04 27.25
N ILE A 132 14.51 1.05 25.94
CA ILE A 132 14.69 -0.14 25.09
C ILE A 132 16.16 -0.58 25.10
N GLU A 133 17.10 0.32 24.85
CA GLU A 133 18.53 0.01 24.88
C GLU A 133 18.93 -0.58 26.25
N ARG A 134 18.51 0.08 27.34
CA ARG A 134 18.77 -0.40 28.70
C ARG A 134 18.19 -1.80 28.95
N LEU A 135 16.99 -2.10 28.42
CA LEU A 135 16.39 -3.42 28.56
C LEU A 135 17.16 -4.47 27.74
N MET A 136 17.62 -4.12 26.55
CA MET A 136 18.43 -4.99 25.71
C MET A 136 19.83 -5.27 26.32
N GLU A 137 20.38 -4.33 27.07
CA GLU A 137 21.62 -4.52 27.83
C GLU A 137 21.43 -5.37 29.10
N ALA A 138 20.25 -5.24 29.75
CA ALA A 138 19.94 -5.88 31.01
C ALA A 138 19.44 -7.33 30.88
N ALA A 139 19.11 -7.77 29.67
CA ALA A 139 18.55 -9.11 29.45
C ALA A 139 19.10 -9.74 28.16
N PRO A 140 19.38 -11.06 28.18
CA PRO A 140 19.79 -11.77 26.98
C PRO A 140 18.65 -11.84 25.96
N GLU A 141 19.00 -11.81 24.68
CA GLU A 141 18.03 -11.75 23.57
C GLU A 141 17.05 -12.91 23.55
N ASN A 142 17.50 -14.13 23.92
CA ASN A 142 16.64 -15.31 24.01
C ASN A 142 15.52 -15.16 25.04
N GLU A 143 15.79 -14.53 26.19
CA GLU A 143 14.80 -14.22 27.20
C GLU A 143 13.80 -13.16 26.71
N LEU A 144 14.31 -12.08 26.13
CA LEU A 144 13.46 -11.05 25.55
C LEU A 144 12.57 -11.60 24.42
N ASN A 145 13.08 -12.57 23.65
CA ASN A 145 12.33 -13.25 22.60
C ASN A 145 11.15 -14.08 23.17
N GLN A 146 11.26 -14.62 24.37
CA GLN A 146 10.16 -15.32 25.03
C GLN A 146 9.12 -14.35 25.57
N ILE A 147 9.56 -13.28 26.22
CA ILE A 147 8.67 -12.27 26.82
C ILE A 147 7.94 -11.47 25.74
N PHE A 148 8.66 -11.05 24.72
CA PHE A 148 8.15 -10.21 23.62
C PHE A 148 8.07 -11.02 22.32
N ALA A 149 7.28 -12.09 22.33
CA ALA A 149 7.18 -13.01 21.20
C ALA A 149 6.50 -12.40 19.96
N LYS A 150 5.67 -11.38 20.15
CA LYS A 150 5.01 -10.69 19.02
C LYS A 150 6.01 -9.87 18.23
N ARG A 151 6.10 -10.12 16.93
CA ARG A 151 6.99 -9.42 16.00
C ARG A 151 6.19 -8.60 15.03
N PRO A 152 6.39 -7.26 14.94
CA PRO A 152 5.81 -6.48 13.88
C PRO A 152 6.47 -6.84 12.54
N TYR A 153 5.79 -6.52 11.43
CA TYR A 153 6.49 -6.44 10.16
C TYR A 153 7.49 -5.28 10.19
N GLN A 154 8.61 -5.46 9.51
CA GLN A 154 9.63 -4.44 9.31
C GLN A 154 9.93 -4.32 7.82
N LEU A 155 10.11 -3.09 7.35
CA LEU A 155 10.56 -2.84 5.99
C LEU A 155 11.99 -3.37 5.80
N THR A 156 12.23 -3.95 4.63
CA THR A 156 13.60 -4.15 4.14
C THR A 156 14.10 -2.87 3.48
N LYS A 157 15.38 -2.81 3.12
CA LYS A 157 15.92 -1.70 2.31
C LYS A 157 15.11 -1.47 1.03
N LEU A 158 14.75 -2.58 0.35
CA LEU A 158 13.93 -2.53 -0.86
C LEU A 158 12.53 -1.94 -0.56
N GLY A 159 11.90 -2.33 0.56
CA GLY A 159 10.62 -1.77 0.99
C GLY A 159 10.70 -0.27 1.30
N GLU A 160 11.79 0.18 1.94
CA GLU A 160 12.02 1.60 2.21
C GLU A 160 12.24 2.42 0.94
N GLU A 161 12.94 1.88 -0.05
CA GLU A 161 13.15 2.50 -1.36
C GLU A 161 11.84 2.67 -2.11
N ILE A 162 10.99 1.64 -2.12
CA ILE A 162 9.66 1.72 -2.71
C ILE A 162 8.80 2.79 -2.02
N LEU A 163 8.76 2.83 -0.70
CA LEU A 163 7.98 3.84 0.01
C LEU A 163 8.49 5.25 -0.23
N ARG A 164 9.80 5.45 -0.36
CA ARG A 164 10.38 6.75 -0.71
C ARG A 164 10.01 7.17 -2.14
N LYS A 165 10.05 6.22 -3.09
CA LYS A 165 9.70 6.48 -4.49
C LYS A 165 8.24 6.83 -4.67
N TYR A 166 7.35 6.23 -3.89
CA TYR A 166 5.90 6.38 -3.97
C TYR A 166 5.30 7.04 -2.71
N GLU A 167 6.03 7.93 -2.05
CA GLU A 167 5.61 8.59 -0.81
C GLU A 167 4.30 9.36 -0.94
N TRP A 168 3.95 9.78 -2.15
CA TRP A 168 2.69 10.43 -2.45
C TRP A 168 1.46 9.53 -2.23
N ILE A 169 1.60 8.17 -2.31
CA ILE A 169 0.47 7.24 -2.10
C ILE A 169 -0.05 7.31 -0.65
N PRO A 170 0.77 7.07 0.40
CA PRO A 170 0.32 7.24 1.77
C PRO A 170 -0.03 8.70 2.11
N TYR A 171 0.60 9.68 1.45
CA TYR A 171 0.28 11.09 1.62
C TYR A 171 -1.17 11.38 1.19
N ILE A 172 -1.57 11.04 -0.02
CA ILE A 172 -2.94 11.22 -0.54
C ILE A 172 -3.96 10.49 0.33
N HIS A 173 -3.66 9.24 0.73
CA HIS A 173 -4.53 8.49 1.62
C HIS A 173 -4.80 9.23 2.95
N SER A 174 -3.77 9.82 3.54
CA SER A 174 -3.87 10.48 4.85
C SER A 174 -4.51 11.86 4.79
N HIS A 175 -4.43 12.57 3.66
CA HIS A 175 -4.94 13.93 3.51
C HIS A 175 -6.34 14.00 2.91
N ASN A 176 -6.89 12.87 2.45
CA ASN A 176 -8.24 12.77 1.90
C ASN A 176 -8.57 13.92 0.92
N LEU A 177 -7.68 14.15 -0.04
CA LEU A 177 -7.82 15.20 -1.05
C LEU A 177 -9.04 14.87 -1.92
N GLU A 178 -9.94 15.85 -2.08
CA GLU A 178 -11.08 15.73 -2.99
C GLU A 178 -10.55 15.50 -4.42
N ASP A 179 -11.21 14.62 -5.17
CA ASP A 179 -10.90 14.27 -6.56
C ASP A 179 -9.53 13.61 -6.81
N LEU A 180 -8.70 13.42 -5.80
CA LEU A 180 -7.44 12.71 -5.90
C LEU A 180 -7.49 11.41 -5.11
N ASP A 181 -7.53 10.29 -5.80
CA ASP A 181 -7.26 8.99 -5.20
C ASP A 181 -5.90 8.42 -5.65
N ILE A 182 -5.42 7.42 -4.92
CA ILE A 182 -4.11 6.83 -5.18
C ILE A 182 -4.03 6.14 -6.55
N TRP A 183 -5.14 5.79 -7.16
CA TRP A 183 -5.20 5.11 -8.45
C TRP A 183 -5.20 6.10 -9.61
N ASN A 184 -6.02 7.15 -9.51
CA ASN A 184 -6.08 8.19 -10.54
C ASN A 184 -4.71 8.84 -10.71
N LEU A 185 -4.03 9.17 -9.61
CA LEU A 185 -2.70 9.75 -9.69
C LEU A 185 -1.66 8.76 -10.22
N THR A 186 -1.74 7.48 -9.88
CA THR A 186 -0.85 6.45 -10.44
C THR A 186 -0.97 6.41 -11.96
N ASN A 187 -2.18 6.45 -12.49
CA ASN A 187 -2.41 6.47 -13.93
C ASN A 187 -1.86 7.75 -14.59
N LEU A 188 -1.97 8.89 -13.92
CA LEU A 188 -1.43 10.17 -14.41
C LEU A 188 0.10 10.19 -14.44
N VAL A 189 0.74 9.69 -13.38
CA VAL A 189 2.21 9.68 -13.26
C VAL A 189 2.86 8.67 -14.21
N GLN A 190 2.19 7.56 -14.50
CA GLN A 190 2.73 6.54 -15.41
C GLN A 190 2.58 6.87 -16.89
N LYS A 191 1.62 7.71 -17.24
CA LYS A 191 1.51 8.24 -18.60
C LYS A 191 2.24 9.58 -18.63
N PRO A 192 3.47 9.66 -19.22
CA PRO A 192 4.12 10.95 -19.39
C PRO A 192 3.12 11.87 -20.08
N PRO A 193 2.84 13.05 -19.53
CA PRO A 193 1.96 13.99 -20.15
C PRO A 193 2.49 14.30 -21.53
N TYR A 194 1.62 14.31 -22.53
CA TYR A 194 1.98 14.53 -23.93
C TYR A 194 2.77 15.83 -24.17
N TYR A 195 2.69 16.78 -23.24
CA TYR A 195 3.39 18.06 -23.25
C TYR A 195 4.84 18.00 -22.72
N LEU A 196 5.30 16.90 -22.16
CA LEU A 196 6.71 16.73 -21.77
C LEU A 196 7.57 16.09 -22.87
N LYS A 197 7.06 16.00 -24.08
CA LYS A 197 7.80 15.50 -25.25
C LYS A 197 8.50 16.60 -26.05
N TYR A 198 8.70 17.79 -25.46
CA TYR A 198 9.40 18.89 -26.10
C TYR A 198 10.59 19.35 -25.25
#